data_94b212c45d37e6cff73d59cfeffc9e8d
#
_entry.id   94b212c45d37e6cff73d59cfeffc9e8d
#
_cell.length_a   1.000
_cell.length_b   1.000
_cell.length_c   1.000
_cell.angle_alpha   90.00
_cell.angle_beta   90.00
_cell.angle_gamma   90.00
#
_symmetry.space_group_name_H-M   'P 1'
#
loop_
_entity.id
_entity.type
_entity.pdbx_description
1 polymer ?
#
loop_
_entity_poly.entity_id
_entity_poly.type
_entity_poly.pdbx_seq_one_letter_code
_entity_poly.pdbx_strand_id
1 'polypeptide(L)'
;MEKARIFNIERCATEDGPGIRTTVFLKGCNLRCKWCANPESQSFKPEILFKEIKCIGCGKCINSCPQQAIKNMPGYGMITDSDKCKLCGTCIDGCYADARVRQGTDYTVEELMEVLGRDEHYYLASGGGITFSGGEPLMYSKFIHACARKIRKRGWNILIETCGQVPQENIEMIVPDVDTIYCDYKHYDPEKHKELTGVDNRQIISNIRWIDEHFEGDFYLRYPYIPGCNDGTEAIEQFLKFAEQLSKVKEVVFLPYHRLGLPKYQGLGRMYEMGDMK
;
A
#
# COMPACT_ATOMS: atom_id res chain seq x y z
N MET A 1 6.90 19.14 12.70
CA MET A 1 5.58 18.82 12.13
C MET A 1 5.72 17.49 11.39
N GLU A 2 4.95 16.47 11.79
CA GLU A 2 5.02 15.15 11.18
C GLU A 2 4.52 15.21 9.74
N LYS A 3 5.21 14.48 8.84
CA LYS A 3 4.86 14.37 7.43
C LYS A 3 4.91 12.92 6.99
N ALA A 4 4.05 12.56 6.04
CA ALA A 4 4.10 11.27 5.38
C ALA A 4 4.06 11.43 3.87
N ARG A 5 4.70 10.50 3.16
CA ARG A 5 4.64 10.43 1.71
C ARG A 5 3.46 9.57 1.28
N ILE A 6 2.56 10.17 0.53
CA ILE A 6 1.32 9.55 0.04
C ILE A 6 1.41 9.47 -1.48
N PHE A 7 1.10 8.31 -2.06
CA PHE A 7 1.11 8.15 -3.51
C PHE A 7 -0.28 8.15 -4.13
N ASN A 8 -1.32 7.82 -3.34
CA ASN A 8 -2.70 7.90 -3.76
C ASN A 8 -3.62 8.20 -2.57
N ILE A 9 -4.73 8.87 -2.84
CA ILE A 9 -5.86 9.03 -1.90
C ILE A 9 -7.11 8.65 -2.70
N GLU A 10 -7.72 7.53 -2.34
CA GLU A 10 -8.92 7.01 -2.97
C GLU A 10 -10.12 7.36 -2.12
N ARG A 11 -10.98 8.22 -2.68
CA ARG A 11 -12.17 8.70 -2.00
C ARG A 11 -13.37 7.80 -2.34
N CYS A 12 -14.30 7.68 -1.41
CA CYS A 12 -15.51 6.87 -1.55
C CYS A 12 -15.23 5.39 -1.85
N ALA A 13 -14.16 4.82 -1.28
CA ALA A 13 -13.85 3.40 -1.37
C ALA A 13 -14.88 2.57 -0.57
N THR A 14 -15.28 1.43 -1.11
CA THR A 14 -16.25 0.51 -0.51
C THR A 14 -15.66 -0.88 -0.22
N GLU A 15 -14.45 -1.16 -0.72
CA GLU A 15 -13.77 -2.46 -0.59
C GLU A 15 -12.67 -2.48 0.48
N ASP A 16 -12.33 -1.32 1.04
CA ASP A 16 -11.20 -1.16 1.98
C ASP A 16 -11.66 -1.11 3.45
N GLY A 17 -12.74 -1.83 3.78
CA GLY A 17 -13.31 -1.95 5.11
C GLY A 17 -14.79 -1.55 5.20
N PRO A 18 -15.38 -1.59 6.40
CA PRO A 18 -16.81 -1.32 6.59
C PRO A 18 -17.16 0.14 6.31
N GLY A 19 -18.33 0.34 5.68
CA GLY A 19 -18.86 1.65 5.32
C GLY A 19 -18.13 2.31 4.14
N ILE A 20 -18.46 3.58 3.86
CA ILE A 20 -17.78 4.38 2.83
C ILE A 20 -16.51 4.98 3.44
N ARG A 21 -15.37 4.82 2.75
CA ARG A 21 -14.07 5.19 3.29
C ARG A 21 -13.28 6.09 2.35
N THR A 22 -12.31 6.79 2.91
CA THR A 22 -11.20 7.33 2.12
C THR A 22 -9.95 6.54 2.46
N THR A 23 -9.36 5.88 1.44
CA THR A 23 -8.14 5.10 1.60
C THR A 23 -6.93 5.94 1.26
N VAL A 24 -6.03 6.06 2.22
CA VAL A 24 -4.77 6.82 2.13
C VAL A 24 -3.64 5.84 1.89
N PHE A 25 -3.07 5.85 0.70
CA PHE A 25 -1.98 4.96 0.31
C PHE A 25 -0.61 5.59 0.56
N LEU A 26 0.04 5.15 1.65
CA LEU A 26 1.37 5.62 2.04
C LEU A 26 2.48 4.96 1.20
N LYS A 27 3.52 5.72 0.90
CA LYS A 27 4.61 5.30 0.03
C LYS A 27 5.82 4.86 0.83
N GLY A 28 6.31 3.69 0.53
CA GLY A 28 7.41 2.98 1.17
C GLY A 28 6.95 1.66 1.77
N CYS A 29 7.63 0.59 1.45
CA CYS A 29 7.39 -0.74 2.01
C CYS A 29 8.71 -1.46 2.24
N ASN A 30 8.79 -2.23 3.32
CA ASN A 30 9.95 -3.07 3.61
C ASN A 30 9.92 -4.39 2.84
N LEU A 31 8.76 -4.78 2.32
CA LEU A 31 8.60 -5.97 1.50
C LEU A 31 8.83 -5.69 0.00
N ARG A 32 9.13 -6.76 -0.74
CA ARG A 32 9.28 -6.80 -2.20
C ARG A 32 8.51 -8.00 -2.75
N CYS A 33 7.23 -8.12 -2.35
CA CYS A 33 6.37 -9.21 -2.77
C CYS A 33 6.34 -9.33 -4.30
N LYS A 34 6.59 -10.53 -4.83
CA LYS A 34 6.60 -10.78 -6.30
C LYS A 34 5.28 -10.44 -6.97
N TRP A 35 4.16 -10.54 -6.24
CA TRP A 35 2.80 -10.23 -6.70
C TRP A 35 2.27 -8.86 -6.30
N CYS A 36 3.12 -7.94 -5.86
CA CYS A 36 2.66 -6.66 -5.31
C CYS A 36 1.70 -5.91 -6.25
N ALA A 37 0.52 -5.54 -5.75
CA ALA A 37 -0.47 -4.78 -6.51
C ALA A 37 -0.10 -3.29 -6.65
N ASN A 38 0.77 -2.79 -5.76
CA ASN A 38 1.17 -1.39 -5.68
C ASN A 38 2.70 -1.22 -5.75
N PRO A 39 3.37 -1.60 -6.87
CA PRO A 39 4.83 -1.48 -6.99
C PRO A 39 5.33 -0.05 -6.83
N GLU A 40 4.50 0.95 -7.12
CA GLU A 40 4.78 2.38 -6.89
C GLU A 40 4.91 2.73 -5.41
N SER A 41 4.41 1.87 -4.51
CA SER A 41 4.56 2.05 -3.07
C SER A 41 5.89 1.53 -2.53
N GLN A 42 6.59 0.65 -3.24
CA GLN A 42 7.78 -0.03 -2.73
C GLN A 42 8.95 0.90 -2.39
N SER A 43 9.15 1.93 -3.20
CA SER A 43 10.20 2.94 -2.97
C SER A 43 9.73 3.99 -1.97
N PHE A 44 10.60 4.37 -1.03
CA PHE A 44 10.35 5.52 -0.15
C PHE A 44 10.55 6.87 -0.87
N LYS A 45 11.24 6.88 -2.02
CA LYS A 45 11.46 8.10 -2.81
C LYS A 45 10.31 8.33 -3.78
N PRO A 46 9.96 9.58 -4.09
CA PRO A 46 9.02 9.85 -5.18
C PRO A 46 9.52 9.30 -6.51
N GLU A 47 8.60 8.94 -7.39
CA GLU A 47 8.88 8.39 -8.72
C GLU A 47 7.91 8.96 -9.75
N ILE A 48 8.22 8.82 -11.04
CA ILE A 48 7.30 9.17 -12.12
C ILE A 48 6.75 7.89 -12.73
N LEU A 49 5.46 7.67 -12.58
CA LEU A 49 4.75 6.57 -13.22
C LEU A 49 4.28 6.98 -14.62
N PHE A 50 4.53 6.16 -15.62
CA PHE A 50 3.97 6.29 -16.95
C PHE A 50 2.67 5.47 -17.07
N LYS A 51 1.61 6.09 -17.56
CA LYS A 51 0.32 5.44 -17.83
C LYS A 51 0.17 5.28 -19.35
N GLU A 52 0.53 4.11 -19.86
CA GLU A 52 0.53 3.81 -21.29
C GLU A 52 -0.84 4.04 -21.94
N ILE A 53 -1.91 3.59 -21.27
CA ILE A 53 -3.29 3.73 -21.77
C ILE A 53 -3.72 5.19 -22.02
N LYS A 54 -3.06 6.16 -21.38
CA LYS A 54 -3.31 7.60 -21.59
C LYS A 54 -2.38 8.20 -22.64
N CYS A 55 -1.31 7.53 -23.03
CA CYS A 55 -0.27 8.10 -23.87
C CYS A 55 -0.71 8.20 -25.34
N ILE A 56 -0.65 9.40 -25.91
CA ILE A 56 -0.93 9.65 -27.33
C ILE A 56 0.32 9.57 -28.22
N GLY A 57 1.48 9.15 -27.70
CA GLY A 57 2.70 8.95 -28.46
C GLY A 57 3.42 10.23 -28.94
N CYS A 58 3.06 11.41 -28.47
CA CYS A 58 3.56 12.70 -29.00
C CYS A 58 5.06 12.96 -28.75
N GLY A 59 5.75 12.19 -27.90
CA GLY A 59 7.17 12.33 -27.59
C GLY A 59 7.58 13.58 -26.81
N LYS A 60 6.66 14.50 -26.50
CA LYS A 60 6.95 15.79 -25.88
C LYS A 60 7.72 15.65 -24.55
N CYS A 61 7.37 14.64 -23.73
CA CYS A 61 8.04 14.38 -22.45
C CYS A 61 9.53 14.01 -22.60
N ILE A 62 9.91 13.32 -23.67
CA ILE A 62 11.33 13.01 -23.98
C ILE A 62 12.07 14.30 -24.32
N ASN A 63 11.52 15.09 -25.25
CA ASN A 63 12.18 16.29 -25.77
C ASN A 63 12.29 17.41 -24.72
N SER A 64 11.31 17.48 -23.78
CA SER A 64 11.29 18.51 -22.73
C SER A 64 12.08 18.15 -21.48
N CYS A 65 12.58 16.91 -21.36
CA CYS A 65 13.27 16.48 -20.15
C CYS A 65 14.69 17.06 -20.06
N PRO A 66 14.98 18.00 -19.12
CA PRO A 66 16.30 18.63 -19.04
C PRO A 66 17.41 17.65 -18.61
N GLN A 67 17.04 16.52 -18.00
CA GLN A 67 17.98 15.47 -17.58
C GLN A 67 18.08 14.32 -18.58
N GLN A 68 17.34 14.39 -19.71
CA GLN A 68 17.26 13.28 -20.68
C GLN A 68 16.97 11.93 -20.00
N ALA A 69 16.16 11.96 -18.94
CA ALA A 69 15.83 10.81 -18.10
C ALA A 69 14.70 9.94 -18.67
N ILE A 70 14.10 10.31 -19.82
CA ILE A 70 12.96 9.60 -20.38
C ILE A 70 13.38 8.93 -21.67
N LYS A 71 13.08 7.63 -21.79
CA LYS A 71 13.35 6.82 -22.98
C LYS A 71 12.09 6.08 -23.40
N ASN A 72 11.92 5.91 -24.72
CA ASN A 72 10.97 4.95 -25.22
C ASN A 72 11.58 3.54 -25.15
N MET A 73 11.02 2.68 -24.31
CA MET A 73 11.51 1.31 -24.11
C MET A 73 10.50 0.33 -24.73
N PRO A 74 10.91 -0.52 -25.67
CA PRO A 74 10.02 -1.52 -26.26
C PRO A 74 9.31 -2.38 -25.18
N GLY A 75 7.99 -2.52 -25.28
CA GLY A 75 7.17 -3.26 -24.31
C GLY A 75 6.83 -2.52 -23.02
N TYR A 76 7.42 -1.34 -22.77
CA TYR A 76 7.19 -0.54 -21.55
C TYR A 76 6.73 0.90 -21.84
N GLY A 77 6.96 1.40 -23.06
CA GLY A 77 6.62 2.77 -23.43
C GLY A 77 7.62 3.81 -22.93
N MET A 78 7.14 5.00 -22.56
CA MET A 78 7.96 6.16 -22.18
C MET A 78 8.44 6.10 -20.73
N ILE A 79 9.46 5.29 -20.44
CA ILE A 79 9.94 5.02 -19.08
C ILE A 79 10.88 6.12 -18.58
N THR A 80 10.84 6.36 -17.28
CA THR A 80 11.74 7.30 -16.59
C THR A 80 12.89 6.55 -15.93
N ASP A 81 14.12 6.92 -16.27
CA ASP A 81 15.33 6.52 -15.56
C ASP A 81 15.38 7.25 -14.20
N SER A 82 15.18 6.52 -13.12
CA SER A 82 15.12 7.07 -11.76
C SER A 82 16.45 7.70 -11.31
N ASP A 83 17.59 7.19 -11.80
CA ASP A 83 18.91 7.68 -11.40
C ASP A 83 19.21 9.06 -12.00
N LYS A 84 18.67 9.32 -13.20
CA LYS A 84 18.81 10.61 -13.88
C LYS A 84 17.72 11.60 -13.49
N CYS A 85 16.55 11.14 -13.11
CA CYS A 85 15.39 11.97 -12.87
C CYS A 85 15.57 12.85 -11.63
N LYS A 86 15.43 14.16 -11.78
CA LYS A 86 15.47 15.15 -10.68
C LYS A 86 14.06 15.52 -10.17
N LEU A 87 13.01 14.82 -10.63
CA LEU A 87 11.62 15.07 -10.23
C LEU A 87 11.16 16.53 -10.43
N CYS A 88 11.69 17.22 -11.44
CA CYS A 88 11.39 18.63 -11.70
C CYS A 88 9.94 18.90 -12.15
N GLY A 89 9.20 17.88 -12.60
CA GLY A 89 7.80 18.01 -13.02
C GLY A 89 7.59 18.35 -14.50
N THR A 90 8.60 18.87 -15.23
CA THR A 90 8.46 19.34 -16.63
C THR A 90 7.73 18.36 -17.55
N CYS A 91 7.98 17.06 -17.40
CA CYS A 91 7.32 16.02 -18.20
C CYS A 91 5.87 15.77 -17.80
N ILE A 92 5.46 16.12 -16.58
CA ILE A 92 4.09 16.05 -16.08
C ILE A 92 3.32 17.24 -16.60
N ASP A 93 3.81 18.45 -16.32
CA ASP A 93 3.17 19.72 -16.67
C ASP A 93 2.98 19.87 -18.20
N GLY A 94 3.94 19.31 -18.97
CA GLY A 94 3.88 19.27 -20.43
C GLY A 94 3.06 18.14 -21.04
N CYS A 95 2.47 17.23 -20.25
CA CYS A 95 1.73 16.09 -20.76
C CYS A 95 0.21 16.35 -20.83
N TYR A 96 -0.28 16.75 -21.99
CA TYR A 96 -1.72 17.03 -22.20
C TYR A 96 -2.65 15.83 -22.02
N ALA A 97 -2.09 14.61 -22.03
CA ALA A 97 -2.84 13.37 -21.88
C ALA A 97 -2.80 12.81 -20.45
N ASP A 98 -2.18 13.50 -19.49
CA ASP A 98 -1.98 13.05 -18.11
C ASP A 98 -1.37 11.63 -18.01
N ALA A 99 -0.54 11.28 -19.00
CA ALA A 99 0.12 9.98 -19.05
C ALA A 99 1.33 9.88 -18.12
N ARG A 100 1.74 10.98 -17.47
CA ARG A 100 2.87 11.03 -16.54
C ARG A 100 2.39 11.55 -15.19
N VAL A 101 2.61 10.74 -14.16
CA VAL A 101 2.09 11.05 -12.82
C VAL A 101 3.21 10.90 -11.79
N ARG A 102 3.33 11.88 -10.90
CA ARG A 102 4.21 11.76 -9.73
C ARG A 102 3.59 10.82 -8.72
N GLN A 103 4.36 9.82 -8.32
CA GLN A 103 4.03 8.92 -7.23
C GLN A 103 4.79 9.33 -5.97
N GLY A 104 4.07 9.83 -5.00
CA GLY A 104 4.61 10.30 -3.72
C GLY A 104 4.72 11.81 -3.61
N THR A 105 3.78 12.37 -2.85
CA THR A 105 3.73 13.77 -2.39
C THR A 105 3.75 13.77 -0.87
N ASP A 106 4.52 14.65 -0.28
CA ASP A 106 4.59 14.78 1.17
C ASP A 106 3.41 15.61 1.67
N TYR A 107 2.67 15.07 2.64
CA TYR A 107 1.55 15.71 3.30
C TYR A 107 1.89 15.97 4.77
N THR A 108 1.55 17.12 5.28
CA THR A 108 1.40 17.38 6.70
C THR A 108 0.09 16.79 7.21
N VAL A 109 -0.04 16.66 8.53
CA VAL A 109 -1.30 16.22 9.16
C VAL A 109 -2.46 17.15 8.78
N GLU A 110 -2.23 18.45 8.78
CA GLU A 110 -3.23 19.46 8.44
C GLU A 110 -3.73 19.34 6.99
N GLU A 111 -2.80 19.24 6.04
CA GLU A 111 -3.12 19.07 4.62
C GLU A 111 -3.92 17.79 4.37
N LEU A 112 -3.53 16.67 5.00
CA LEU A 112 -4.29 15.43 4.88
C LEU A 112 -5.69 15.57 5.48
N MET A 113 -5.81 16.13 6.68
CA MET A 113 -7.11 16.31 7.34
C MET A 113 -8.06 17.21 6.55
N GLU A 114 -7.55 18.21 5.79
CA GLU A 114 -8.36 19.01 4.88
C GLU A 114 -8.96 18.16 3.74
N VAL A 115 -8.14 17.27 3.16
CA VAL A 115 -8.62 16.35 2.10
C VAL A 115 -9.67 15.39 2.66
N LEU A 116 -9.40 14.76 3.80
CA LEU A 116 -10.30 13.79 4.44
C LEU A 116 -11.64 14.42 4.86
N GLY A 117 -11.62 15.67 5.30
CA GLY A 117 -12.82 16.39 5.72
C GLY A 117 -13.86 16.60 4.63
N ARG A 118 -13.49 16.47 3.35
CA ARG A 118 -14.41 16.62 2.22
C ARG A 118 -15.46 15.51 2.14
N ASP A 119 -15.18 14.36 2.75
CA ASP A 119 -16.05 13.17 2.70
C ASP A 119 -16.69 12.83 4.06
N GLU A 120 -16.58 13.72 5.05
CA GLU A 120 -17.05 13.52 6.42
C GLU A 120 -18.50 13.01 6.51
N HIS A 121 -19.40 13.56 5.72
CA HIS A 121 -20.81 13.16 5.75
C HIS A 121 -21.02 11.70 5.27
N TYR A 122 -20.18 11.21 4.36
CA TYR A 122 -20.24 9.78 3.95
C TYR A 122 -19.76 8.87 5.06
N TYR A 123 -18.70 9.25 5.78
CA TYR A 123 -18.20 8.45 6.91
C TYR A 123 -19.25 8.34 8.01
N LEU A 124 -19.83 9.46 8.43
CA LEU A 124 -20.84 9.51 9.48
C LEU A 124 -22.13 8.78 9.10
N ALA A 125 -22.55 8.89 7.83
CA ALA A 125 -23.78 8.24 7.35
C ALA A 125 -23.64 6.72 7.21
N SER A 126 -22.43 6.20 6.93
CA SER A 126 -22.21 4.78 6.66
C SER A 126 -21.52 4.00 7.80
N GLY A 127 -21.08 4.69 8.85
CA GLY A 127 -20.18 4.11 9.85
C GLY A 127 -18.77 3.84 9.33
N GLY A 128 -18.42 4.43 8.18
CA GLY A 128 -17.09 4.33 7.57
C GLY A 128 -16.07 5.29 8.15
N GLY A 129 -15.04 5.61 7.38
CA GLY A 129 -13.97 6.50 7.85
C GLY A 129 -12.72 6.44 7.01
N ILE A 130 -11.57 6.33 7.65
CA ILE A 130 -10.27 6.38 7.01
C ILE A 130 -9.61 5.01 7.04
N THR A 131 -9.08 4.58 5.91
CA THR A 131 -8.18 3.42 5.82
C THR A 131 -6.77 3.90 5.48
N PHE A 132 -5.81 3.58 6.32
CA PHE A 132 -4.40 3.77 6.01
C PHE A 132 -3.82 2.47 5.45
N SER A 133 -3.36 2.53 4.21
CA SER A 133 -2.87 1.41 3.41
C SER A 133 -1.65 1.83 2.58
N GLY A 134 -1.36 1.13 1.49
CA GLY A 134 -0.38 1.53 0.48
C GLY A 134 0.80 0.59 0.34
N GLY A 135 1.98 1.01 0.81
CA GLY A 135 3.14 0.16 1.03
C GLY A 135 3.03 -0.52 2.39
N GLU A 136 3.80 -0.01 3.37
CA GLU A 136 3.61 -0.34 4.79
C GLU A 136 3.29 0.94 5.57
N PRO A 137 2.02 1.18 5.92
CA PRO A 137 1.61 2.43 6.54
C PRO A 137 2.24 2.65 7.92
N LEU A 138 2.50 1.58 8.67
CA LEU A 138 3.08 1.68 10.00
C LEU A 138 4.54 2.14 10.03
N MET A 139 5.19 2.26 8.87
CA MET A 139 6.45 3.01 8.75
C MET A 139 6.28 4.51 9.04
N TYR A 140 5.04 5.00 9.02
CA TYR A 140 4.65 6.38 9.34
C TYR A 140 3.79 6.46 10.60
N SER A 141 4.02 5.57 11.58
CA SER A 141 3.19 5.45 12.79
C SER A 141 2.99 6.77 13.52
N LYS A 142 4.04 7.60 13.68
CA LYS A 142 3.94 8.94 14.31
C LYS A 142 2.99 9.87 13.56
N PHE A 143 3.05 9.87 12.23
CA PHE A 143 2.15 10.67 11.40
C PHE A 143 0.71 10.17 11.52
N ILE A 144 0.50 8.84 11.42
CA ILE A 144 -0.83 8.22 11.54
C ILE A 144 -1.41 8.49 12.92
N HIS A 145 -0.63 8.33 14.00
CA HIS A 145 -1.07 8.66 15.37
C HIS A 145 -1.54 10.11 15.47
N ALA A 146 -0.78 11.06 14.92
CA ALA A 146 -1.18 12.47 14.91
C ALA A 146 -2.47 12.73 14.11
N CYS A 147 -2.68 12.03 12.98
CA CYS A 147 -3.93 12.05 12.22
C CYS A 147 -5.08 11.42 13.02
N ALA A 148 -4.85 10.24 13.61
CA ALA A 148 -5.85 9.47 14.34
C ALA A 148 -6.47 10.25 15.48
N ARG A 149 -5.67 11.00 16.24
CA ARG A 149 -6.18 11.90 17.29
C ARG A 149 -7.17 12.96 16.77
N LYS A 150 -7.00 13.43 15.52
CA LYS A 150 -7.92 14.39 14.90
C LYS A 150 -9.14 13.71 14.32
N ILE A 151 -8.94 12.54 13.71
CA ILE A 151 -10.00 11.70 13.10
C ILE A 151 -10.98 11.25 14.20
N ARG A 152 -10.49 10.72 15.32
CA ARG A 152 -11.34 10.28 16.46
C ARG A 152 -12.16 11.41 17.07
N LYS A 153 -11.63 12.64 17.13
CA LYS A 153 -12.40 13.81 17.59
C LYS A 153 -13.61 14.12 16.71
N ARG A 154 -13.61 13.67 15.46
CA ARG A 154 -14.72 13.81 14.51
C ARG A 154 -15.65 12.60 14.47
N GLY A 155 -15.33 11.54 15.23
CA GLY A 155 -16.13 10.31 15.28
C GLY A 155 -16.00 9.44 14.03
N TRP A 156 -14.93 9.60 13.23
CA TRP A 156 -14.69 8.76 12.06
C TRP A 156 -13.96 7.48 12.46
N ASN A 157 -14.32 6.37 11.82
CA ASN A 157 -13.65 5.08 12.01
C ASN A 157 -12.26 5.06 11.38
N ILE A 158 -11.33 4.32 12.00
CA ILE A 158 -9.94 4.18 11.53
C ILE A 158 -9.61 2.72 11.31
N LEU A 159 -9.17 2.37 10.11
CA LEU A 159 -8.69 1.05 9.74
C LEU A 159 -7.25 1.12 9.27
N ILE A 160 -6.43 0.15 9.65
CA ILE A 160 -5.06 -0.03 9.17
C ILE A 160 -4.96 -1.33 8.38
N GLU A 161 -4.38 -1.26 7.19
CA GLU A 161 -3.95 -2.43 6.42
C GLU A 161 -2.44 -2.54 6.47
N THR A 162 -1.91 -3.57 7.12
CA THR A 162 -0.47 -3.72 7.35
C THR A 162 0.03 -5.10 6.94
N CYS A 163 1.29 -5.18 6.50
CA CYS A 163 2.00 -6.44 6.39
C CYS A 163 2.71 -6.85 7.69
N GLY A 164 2.69 -6.00 8.72
CA GLY A 164 3.30 -6.28 10.02
C GLY A 164 4.83 -6.27 10.05
N GLN A 165 5.52 -5.94 8.96
CA GLN A 165 7.00 -5.91 8.91
C GLN A 165 7.53 -4.55 9.38
N VAL A 166 7.33 -4.25 10.66
CA VAL A 166 7.76 -3.01 11.32
C VAL A 166 8.24 -3.29 12.74
N PRO A 167 9.05 -2.41 13.36
CA PRO A 167 9.31 -2.49 14.79
C PRO A 167 7.99 -2.53 15.58
N GLN A 168 7.93 -3.35 16.63
CA GLN A 168 6.73 -3.53 17.45
C GLN A 168 6.22 -2.20 18.03
N GLU A 169 7.11 -1.32 18.42
CA GLU A 169 6.80 0.02 18.93
C GLU A 169 5.93 0.87 18.01
N ASN A 170 6.01 0.63 16.69
CA ASN A 170 5.17 1.31 15.71
C ASN A 170 3.71 0.83 15.80
N ILE A 171 3.50 -0.44 16.12
CA ILE A 171 2.18 -1.04 16.32
C ILE A 171 1.61 -0.59 17.66
N GLU A 172 2.42 -0.65 18.74
CA GLU A 172 2.04 -0.19 20.09
C GLU A 172 1.53 1.26 20.08
N MET A 173 2.17 2.11 19.27
CA MET A 173 1.77 3.52 19.14
C MET A 173 0.38 3.67 18.51
N ILE A 174 -0.03 2.80 17.60
CA ILE A 174 -1.23 2.95 16.79
C ILE A 174 -2.44 2.22 17.38
N VAL A 175 -2.23 1.07 18.01
CA VAL A 175 -3.29 0.20 18.52
C VAL A 175 -4.34 0.94 19.37
N PRO A 176 -4.00 1.92 20.25
CA PRO A 176 -5.00 2.64 21.03
C PRO A 176 -5.91 3.57 20.20
N ASP A 177 -5.54 3.88 18.98
CA ASP A 177 -6.20 4.89 18.15
C ASP A 177 -7.04 4.33 17.02
N VAL A 178 -6.97 3.02 16.75
CA VAL A 178 -7.62 2.39 15.58
C VAL A 178 -8.76 1.49 15.99
N ASP A 179 -9.72 1.30 15.09
CA ASP A 179 -10.90 0.49 15.32
C ASP A 179 -10.78 -0.89 14.66
N THR A 180 -10.01 -0.98 13.56
CA THR A 180 -9.86 -2.22 12.80
C THR A 180 -8.43 -2.38 12.30
N ILE A 181 -7.90 -3.59 12.38
CA ILE A 181 -6.60 -3.97 11.80
C ILE A 181 -6.79 -5.13 10.84
N TYR A 182 -6.35 -4.94 9.60
CA TYR A 182 -6.16 -5.99 8.59
C TYR A 182 -4.67 -6.29 8.50
N CYS A 183 -4.25 -7.49 8.90
CA CYS A 183 -2.85 -7.88 8.85
C CYS A 183 -2.64 -9.03 7.86
N ASP A 184 -1.69 -8.87 6.96
CA ASP A 184 -1.40 -9.86 5.93
C ASP A 184 -0.44 -10.93 6.42
N TYR A 185 -0.86 -12.21 6.35
CA TYR A 185 -0.01 -13.38 6.52
C TYR A 185 0.31 -13.99 5.15
N LYS A 186 1.56 -13.99 4.74
CA LYS A 186 1.91 -14.32 3.34
C LYS A 186 2.46 -15.72 3.14
N HIS A 187 3.19 -16.28 4.11
CA HIS A 187 3.69 -17.65 4.08
C HIS A 187 4.15 -18.11 5.50
N TYR A 188 3.98 -19.38 5.84
CA TYR A 188 4.37 -19.93 7.15
C TYR A 188 5.89 -20.15 7.28
N ASP A 189 6.54 -20.61 6.23
CA ASP A 189 7.96 -20.90 6.20
C ASP A 189 8.78 -19.61 6.02
N PRO A 190 9.75 -19.31 6.93
CA PRO A 190 10.53 -18.07 6.88
C PRO A 190 11.40 -17.93 5.63
N GLU A 191 12.00 -19.02 5.16
CA GLU A 191 12.87 -18.96 3.98
C GLU A 191 12.04 -18.77 2.70
N LYS A 192 10.90 -19.45 2.62
CA LYS A 192 9.97 -19.25 1.50
C LYS A 192 9.35 -17.86 1.52
N HIS A 193 8.99 -17.34 2.69
CA HIS A 193 8.55 -15.97 2.85
C HIS A 193 9.60 -14.98 2.34
N LYS A 194 10.88 -15.21 2.70
CA LYS A 194 11.99 -14.37 2.25
C LYS A 194 12.21 -14.46 0.73
N GLU A 195 12.11 -15.64 0.14
CA GLU A 195 12.17 -15.81 -1.32
C GLU A 195 11.08 -15.01 -2.05
N LEU A 196 9.87 -15.00 -1.49
CA LEU A 196 8.68 -14.41 -2.09
C LEU A 196 8.53 -12.91 -1.84
N THR A 197 9.08 -12.41 -0.72
CA THR A 197 8.82 -11.04 -0.26
C THR A 197 10.09 -10.21 0.05
N GLY A 198 11.25 -10.83 0.02
CA GLY A 198 12.55 -10.20 0.30
C GLY A 198 12.98 -10.26 1.76
N VAL A 199 12.11 -10.60 2.72
CA VAL A 199 12.43 -10.73 4.14
C VAL A 199 11.75 -11.96 4.76
N ASP A 200 12.28 -12.47 5.88
CA ASP A 200 11.60 -13.55 6.61
C ASP A 200 10.35 -13.04 7.36
N ASN A 201 9.55 -13.96 7.91
CA ASN A 201 8.27 -13.63 8.55
C ASN A 201 8.34 -13.53 10.08
N ARG A 202 9.49 -13.67 10.72
CA ARG A 202 9.59 -13.76 12.20
C ARG A 202 9.04 -12.51 12.89
N GLN A 203 9.40 -11.34 12.39
CA GLN A 203 8.88 -10.06 12.92
C GLN A 203 7.37 -9.96 12.73
N ILE A 204 6.86 -10.36 11.55
CA ILE A 204 5.43 -10.34 11.23
C ILE A 204 4.66 -11.25 12.20
N ILE A 205 5.12 -12.47 12.39
CA ILE A 205 4.50 -13.44 13.31
C ILE A 205 4.49 -12.91 14.75
N SER A 206 5.61 -12.33 15.20
CA SER A 206 5.70 -11.71 16.52
C SER A 206 4.69 -10.58 16.67
N ASN A 207 4.58 -9.72 15.67
CA ASN A 207 3.68 -8.60 15.68
C ASN A 207 2.20 -9.03 15.62
N ILE A 208 1.86 -10.05 14.83
CA ILE A 208 0.49 -10.62 14.81
C ILE A 208 0.10 -11.14 16.19
N ARG A 209 0.98 -11.88 16.88
CA ARG A 209 0.73 -12.38 18.23
C ARG A 209 0.55 -11.24 19.24
N TRP A 210 1.39 -10.21 19.13
CA TRP A 210 1.28 -9.03 19.99
C TRP A 210 -0.05 -8.30 19.77
N ILE A 211 -0.50 -8.13 18.50
CA ILE A 211 -1.82 -7.54 18.19
C ILE A 211 -2.93 -8.39 18.80
N ASP A 212 -2.89 -9.73 18.62
CA ASP A 212 -3.90 -10.63 19.18
C ASP A 212 -4.01 -10.52 20.71
N GLU A 213 -2.90 -10.29 21.42
CA GLU A 213 -2.88 -10.14 22.87
C GLU A 213 -3.42 -8.78 23.34
N HIS A 214 -3.15 -7.69 22.61
CA HIS A 214 -3.29 -6.32 23.12
C HIS A 214 -4.35 -5.48 22.41
N PHE A 215 -4.77 -5.85 21.20
CA PHE A 215 -5.77 -5.09 20.46
C PHE A 215 -7.19 -5.49 20.87
N GLU A 216 -8.05 -4.50 21.13
CA GLU A 216 -9.42 -4.71 21.54
C GLU A 216 -10.46 -4.39 20.44
N GLY A 217 -9.98 -3.92 19.27
CA GLY A 217 -10.83 -3.66 18.10
C GLY A 217 -11.00 -4.89 17.20
N ASP A 218 -11.52 -4.67 16.01
CA ASP A 218 -11.75 -5.72 15.03
C ASP A 218 -10.44 -6.14 14.36
N PHE A 219 -9.97 -7.36 14.61
CA PHE A 219 -8.73 -7.90 14.06
C PHE A 219 -9.01 -8.98 13.02
N TYR A 220 -8.46 -8.81 11.82
CA TYR A 220 -8.59 -9.73 10.69
C TYR A 220 -7.22 -10.17 10.19
N LEU A 221 -7.05 -11.47 9.93
CA LEU A 221 -5.92 -11.98 9.18
C LEU A 221 -6.30 -12.13 7.70
N ARG A 222 -5.46 -11.58 6.82
CA ARG A 222 -5.62 -11.72 5.38
C ARG A 222 -4.56 -12.64 4.81
N TYR A 223 -4.98 -13.56 3.97
CA TYR A 223 -4.10 -14.48 3.26
C TYR A 223 -4.17 -14.19 1.76
N PRO A 224 -3.18 -13.48 1.19
CA PRO A 224 -3.07 -13.38 -0.26
C PRO A 224 -2.85 -14.77 -0.84
N TYR A 225 -3.85 -15.30 -1.54
CA TYR A 225 -3.83 -16.63 -2.16
C TYR A 225 -3.21 -16.52 -3.55
N ILE A 226 -1.93 -16.91 -3.68
CA ILE A 226 -1.12 -16.68 -4.87
C ILE A 226 -0.75 -18.02 -5.51
N PRO A 227 -1.24 -18.31 -6.74
CA PRO A 227 -0.92 -19.54 -7.44
C PRO A 227 0.59 -19.79 -7.56
N GLY A 228 1.02 -21.02 -7.26
CA GLY A 228 2.42 -21.44 -7.31
C GLY A 228 3.35 -20.84 -6.24
N CYS A 229 2.82 -20.02 -5.33
CA CYS A 229 3.61 -19.42 -4.24
C CYS A 229 3.20 -19.94 -2.87
N ASN A 230 1.94 -19.84 -2.53
CA ASN A 230 1.40 -20.20 -1.22
C ASN A 230 0.03 -20.90 -1.28
N ASP A 231 -0.38 -21.36 -2.45
CA ASP A 231 -1.66 -22.05 -2.73
C ASP A 231 -1.61 -23.57 -2.45
N GLY A 232 -0.45 -24.09 -2.04
CA GLY A 232 -0.28 -25.51 -1.68
C GLY A 232 -1.02 -25.86 -0.38
N THR A 233 -1.57 -27.09 -0.31
CA THR A 233 -2.34 -27.60 0.84
C THR A 233 -1.59 -27.40 2.16
N GLU A 234 -0.30 -27.71 2.20
CA GLU A 234 0.53 -27.53 3.40
C GLU A 234 0.60 -26.09 3.86
N ALA A 235 0.77 -25.14 2.91
CA ALA A 235 0.86 -23.70 3.26
C ALA A 235 -0.45 -23.19 3.86
N ILE A 236 -1.58 -23.64 3.32
CA ILE A 236 -2.91 -23.28 3.82
C ILE A 236 -3.15 -23.90 5.19
N GLU A 237 -2.86 -25.19 5.37
CA GLU A 237 -3.02 -25.88 6.66
C GLU A 237 -2.17 -25.25 7.77
N GLN A 238 -0.92 -24.89 7.49
CA GLN A 238 -0.04 -24.23 8.45
C GLN A 238 -0.55 -22.82 8.80
N PHE A 239 -1.10 -22.09 7.83
CA PHE A 239 -1.74 -20.81 8.07
C PHE A 239 -2.98 -20.96 8.98
N LEU A 240 -3.87 -21.89 8.67
CA LEU A 240 -5.08 -22.14 9.50
C LEU A 240 -4.70 -22.58 10.92
N LYS A 241 -3.74 -23.50 11.08
CA LYS A 241 -3.21 -23.90 12.40
C LYS A 241 -2.61 -22.72 13.17
N PHE A 242 -2.00 -21.76 12.48
CA PHE A 242 -1.50 -20.54 13.13
C PHE A 242 -2.69 -19.65 13.55
N ALA A 243 -3.67 -19.45 12.69
CA ALA A 243 -4.85 -18.65 12.99
C ALA A 243 -5.67 -19.22 14.16
N GLU A 244 -5.80 -20.54 14.28
CA GLU A 244 -6.46 -21.23 15.40
C GLU A 244 -5.79 -20.98 16.76
N GLN A 245 -4.52 -20.58 16.79
CA GLN A 245 -3.80 -20.24 18.04
C GLN A 245 -4.11 -18.82 18.54
N LEU A 246 -4.74 -18.01 17.72
CA LEU A 246 -5.05 -16.62 18.02
C LEU A 246 -6.47 -16.49 18.60
N SER A 247 -6.63 -15.65 19.59
CA SER A 247 -7.86 -15.57 20.37
C SER A 247 -8.81 -14.44 19.96
N LYS A 248 -8.26 -13.37 19.34
CA LYS A 248 -9.00 -12.16 18.98
C LYS A 248 -9.18 -11.97 17.47
N VAL A 249 -8.65 -12.88 16.65
CA VAL A 249 -8.89 -12.84 15.21
C VAL A 249 -10.37 -13.07 14.94
N LYS A 250 -11.02 -12.06 14.40
CA LYS A 250 -12.45 -12.06 14.10
C LYS A 250 -12.77 -12.91 12.87
N GLU A 251 -11.91 -12.85 11.88
CA GLU A 251 -12.08 -13.56 10.61
C GLU A 251 -10.75 -13.73 9.88
N VAL A 252 -10.65 -14.79 9.11
CA VAL A 252 -9.58 -15.06 8.15
C VAL A 252 -10.10 -14.78 6.74
N VAL A 253 -9.45 -13.88 6.01
CA VAL A 253 -9.87 -13.47 4.67
C VAL A 253 -8.86 -13.92 3.63
N PHE A 254 -9.28 -14.76 2.69
CA PHE A 254 -8.46 -15.12 1.53
C PHE A 254 -8.63 -14.07 0.43
N LEU A 255 -7.50 -13.49 -0.01
CA LEU A 255 -7.48 -12.50 -1.07
C LEU A 255 -7.05 -13.17 -2.37
N PRO A 256 -7.94 -13.30 -3.36
CA PRO A 256 -7.60 -13.90 -4.65
C PRO A 256 -6.49 -13.14 -5.37
N TYR A 257 -5.59 -13.87 -6.01
CA TYR A 257 -4.59 -13.26 -6.89
C TYR A 257 -5.23 -12.49 -8.04
N HIS A 258 -4.66 -11.34 -8.35
CA HIS A 258 -5.04 -10.52 -9.49
C HIS A 258 -3.82 -9.80 -10.09
N ARG A 259 -3.93 -9.36 -11.34
CA ARG A 259 -2.85 -8.71 -12.10
C ARG A 259 -3.01 -7.19 -12.23
N LEU A 260 -3.76 -6.55 -11.36
CA LEU A 260 -4.01 -5.09 -11.40
C LEU A 260 -2.73 -4.24 -11.24
N GLY A 261 -1.68 -4.82 -10.67
CA GLY A 261 -0.36 -4.18 -10.57
C GLY A 261 0.43 -4.15 -11.88
N LEU A 262 0.17 -5.04 -12.84
CA LEU A 262 0.99 -5.21 -14.05
C LEU A 262 1.22 -3.91 -14.85
N PRO A 263 0.21 -3.09 -15.17
CA PRO A 263 0.43 -1.82 -15.88
C PRO A 263 1.29 -0.83 -15.10
N LYS A 264 1.29 -0.93 -13.77
CA LYS A 264 2.11 -0.08 -12.89
C LYS A 264 3.58 -0.50 -12.93
N TYR A 265 3.87 -1.82 -12.93
CA TYR A 265 5.22 -2.34 -13.15
C TYR A 265 5.77 -1.85 -14.49
N GLN A 266 5.00 -2.03 -15.56
CA GLN A 266 5.37 -1.54 -16.89
C GLN A 266 5.64 -0.04 -16.88
N GLY A 267 4.73 0.76 -16.30
CA GLY A 267 4.87 2.20 -16.21
C GLY A 267 6.05 2.71 -15.37
N LEU A 268 6.59 1.86 -14.48
CA LEU A 268 7.81 2.12 -13.71
C LEU A 268 9.07 1.54 -14.39
N GLY A 269 8.93 0.84 -15.51
CA GLY A 269 10.03 0.14 -16.17
C GLY A 269 10.56 -1.04 -15.37
N ARG A 270 9.70 -1.69 -14.58
CA ARG A 270 10.02 -2.83 -13.73
C ARG A 270 9.46 -4.11 -14.31
N MET A 271 10.20 -5.20 -14.16
CA MET A 271 9.71 -6.52 -14.52
C MET A 271 8.69 -7.01 -13.48
N TYR A 272 7.61 -7.61 -13.93
CA TYR A 272 6.66 -8.31 -13.07
C TYR A 272 7.07 -9.77 -12.93
N GLU A 273 7.44 -10.19 -11.73
CA GLU A 273 8.05 -11.50 -11.50
C GLU A 273 7.09 -12.69 -11.60
N MET A 274 5.76 -12.43 -11.52
CA MET A 274 4.75 -13.50 -11.64
C MET A 274 4.45 -13.93 -13.07
N GLY A 275 5.08 -13.31 -14.08
CA GLY A 275 4.91 -13.68 -15.49
C GLY A 275 3.46 -13.63 -15.97
N ASP A 276 3.03 -14.68 -16.71
CA ASP A 276 1.67 -14.79 -17.28
C ASP A 276 0.69 -15.62 -16.44
N MET A 277 0.99 -15.84 -15.15
CA MET A 277 0.04 -16.51 -14.24
C MET A 277 -1.32 -15.79 -14.25
N LYS A 278 -2.39 -16.60 -14.37
CA LYS A 278 -3.78 -16.13 -14.38
C LYS A 278 -4.47 -16.45 -13.07
#